data_12957000ae0261851296d3a8d523390f
#
_entry.id   12957000ae0261851296d3a8d523390f
#
_cell.length_a   1.000
_cell.length_b   1.000
_cell.length_c   1.000
_cell.angle_alpha   90.00
_cell.angle_beta   90.00
_cell.angle_gamma   90.00
#
_symmetry.space_group_name_H-M   'P 1'
#
loop_
_entity.id
_entity.type
_entity.pdbx_description
1 polymer ?
#
loop_
_entity_poly.entity_id
_entity_poly.type
_entity_poly.pdbx_seq_one_letter_code
_entity_poly.pdbx_strand_id
1 'polypeptide(L)'
;GYDLFYNKKNKSKQNRKLTLNERSMTLSKISKKLVPIYISLTFILWCVLTSLGTDGYTSFIRASSILSTSGISGPEKFGFDGAGFFGELVMAMFLLLALTHNFFYSLNKKKNLKNILLDKELRLGLLTVTCITIILSLKTMSLNNTFFSFDEPFISGLRLIWGNFFTAFSFITTNGYVSSYWGGALPSVDLPHITIIFLGLCLFGGGLATTAGGIKLLRISVLFSAFSNETGKLLHPSSIAGSSFNLRKLEISIFMAWVFFMLFIVSLALMTIILAMFGISFEEALVLTIACLTTTGPIIEMVGIE
;
A
#
# COMPACT_ATOMS: atom_id res chain seq x y z
N GLY A 1 -10.75 14.14 0.80
CA GLY A 1 -11.41 12.83 0.92
C GLY A 1 -12.96 12.91 1.04
N TYR A 2 -13.50 14.01 1.56
CA TYR A 2 -14.93 14.14 1.81
C TYR A 2 -15.77 14.26 0.52
N ASP A 3 -15.21 14.90 -0.51
CA ASP A 3 -15.92 15.13 -1.78
C ASP A 3 -16.08 13.88 -2.64
N LEU A 4 -15.32 12.81 -2.35
CA LEU A 4 -15.39 11.54 -3.10
C LEU A 4 -16.62 10.70 -2.75
N PHE A 5 -17.15 10.83 -1.53
CA PHE A 5 -18.35 10.12 -1.08
C PHE A 5 -19.65 10.89 -1.36
N TYR A 6 -19.57 12.20 -1.69
CA TYR A 6 -20.73 13.01 -1.94
C TYR A 6 -21.11 13.01 -3.42
N ASN A 7 -22.24 12.47 -3.67
CA ASN A 7 -22.80 12.05 -4.94
C ASN A 7 -22.99 13.13 -6.00
N LYS A 8 -22.62 12.79 -7.22
CA LYS A 8 -22.82 13.49 -8.49
C LYS A 8 -24.30 13.92 -8.81
N LYS A 9 -25.28 13.55 -7.98
CA LYS A 9 -26.72 13.80 -8.21
C LYS A 9 -27.21 15.18 -7.74
N ASN A 10 -26.44 15.93 -6.94
CA ASN A 10 -26.83 17.23 -6.43
C ASN A 10 -25.91 18.38 -6.89
N LYS A 11 -25.60 18.45 -8.18
CA LYS A 11 -24.81 19.54 -8.75
C LYS A 11 -25.38 20.95 -8.54
N SER A 12 -26.67 21.11 -8.21
CA SER A 12 -27.30 22.40 -7.97
C SER A 12 -27.27 22.88 -6.51
N LYS A 13 -26.88 22.02 -5.53
CA LYS A 13 -26.76 22.37 -4.10
C LYS A 13 -25.31 22.47 -3.60
N GLN A 14 -24.33 22.48 -4.49
CA GLN A 14 -22.89 22.29 -4.18
C GLN A 14 -22.20 23.54 -3.57
N ASN A 15 -22.91 24.67 -3.38
CA ASN A 15 -22.35 25.89 -2.76
C ASN A 15 -22.75 26.09 -1.29
N ARG A 16 -23.46 25.14 -0.67
CA ARG A 16 -23.77 25.21 0.76
C ARG A 16 -22.62 24.58 1.54
N LYS A 17 -21.88 25.40 2.30
CA LYS A 17 -20.96 24.88 3.34
C LYS A 17 -21.79 24.02 4.28
N LEU A 18 -21.60 22.70 4.26
CA LEU A 18 -22.26 21.77 5.18
C LEU A 18 -21.96 22.20 6.62
N THR A 19 -22.99 22.34 7.43
CA THR A 19 -22.85 22.61 8.86
C THR A 19 -22.12 21.43 9.54
N LEU A 20 -21.46 21.68 10.67
CA LEU A 20 -20.74 20.63 11.42
C LEU A 20 -21.67 19.45 11.76
N ASN A 21 -22.94 19.72 12.08
CA ASN A 21 -23.96 18.70 12.36
C ASN A 21 -24.28 17.84 11.12
N GLU A 22 -24.40 18.45 9.93
CA GLU A 22 -24.66 17.68 8.71
C GLU A 22 -23.46 16.78 8.33
N ARG A 23 -22.24 17.23 8.62
CA ARG A 23 -21.02 16.42 8.43
C ARG A 23 -20.98 15.24 9.38
N SER A 24 -21.27 15.43 10.67
CA SER A 24 -21.29 14.35 11.66
C SER A 24 -22.37 13.31 11.36
N MET A 25 -23.57 13.73 10.96
CA MET A 25 -24.64 12.83 10.55
C MET A 25 -24.27 12.01 9.29
N THR A 26 -23.57 12.62 8.35
CA THR A 26 -23.12 11.94 7.13
C THR A 26 -22.05 10.90 7.44
N LEU A 27 -21.10 11.25 8.32
CA LEU A 27 -20.07 10.32 8.80
C LEU A 27 -20.68 9.13 9.53
N SER A 28 -21.61 9.37 10.45
CA SER A 28 -22.31 8.32 11.18
C SER A 28 -23.07 7.35 10.25
N LYS A 29 -23.72 7.88 9.21
CA LYS A 29 -24.41 7.05 8.21
C LYS A 29 -23.44 6.18 7.38
N ILE A 30 -22.28 6.73 7.03
CA ILE A 30 -21.24 5.97 6.29
C ILE A 30 -20.63 4.93 7.21
N SER A 31 -20.27 5.29 8.44
CA SER A 31 -19.70 4.38 9.41
C SER A 31 -20.61 3.17 9.69
N LYS A 32 -21.91 3.38 9.96
CA LYS A 32 -22.90 2.32 10.17
C LYS A 32 -23.02 1.34 8.98
N LYS A 33 -22.68 1.76 7.77
CA LYS A 33 -22.67 0.89 6.60
C LYS A 33 -21.34 0.14 6.42
N LEU A 34 -20.22 0.77 6.76
CA LEU A 34 -18.89 0.18 6.57
C LEU A 34 -18.52 -0.81 7.67
N VAL A 35 -18.87 -0.53 8.93
CA VAL A 35 -18.55 -1.40 10.07
C VAL A 35 -18.97 -2.85 9.87
N PRO A 36 -20.22 -3.19 9.50
CA PRO A 36 -20.59 -4.59 9.32
C PRO A 36 -19.84 -5.26 8.16
N ILE A 37 -19.47 -4.51 7.11
CA ILE A 37 -18.69 -5.05 5.99
C ILE A 37 -17.27 -5.41 6.47
N TYR A 38 -16.62 -4.52 7.22
CA TYR A 38 -15.29 -4.81 7.77
C TYR A 38 -15.32 -6.00 8.72
N ILE A 39 -16.28 -6.06 9.63
CA ILE A 39 -16.42 -7.19 10.56
C ILE A 39 -16.64 -8.50 9.80
N SER A 40 -17.51 -8.52 8.79
CA SER A 40 -17.74 -9.73 8.00
C SER A 40 -16.50 -10.18 7.22
N LEU A 41 -15.74 -9.24 6.62
CA LEU A 41 -14.51 -9.55 5.90
C LEU A 41 -13.42 -10.09 6.84
N THR A 42 -13.24 -9.48 8.04
CA THR A 42 -12.28 -9.99 9.03
C THR A 42 -12.66 -11.40 9.48
N PHE A 43 -13.94 -11.64 9.72
CA PHE A 43 -14.42 -12.96 10.13
C PHE A 43 -14.20 -14.02 9.03
N ILE A 44 -14.52 -13.69 7.77
CA ILE A 44 -14.29 -14.59 6.64
C ILE A 44 -12.81 -14.92 6.51
N LEU A 45 -11.94 -13.90 6.54
CA LEU A 45 -10.49 -14.11 6.42
C LEU A 45 -9.94 -14.94 7.59
N TRP A 46 -10.41 -14.68 8.80
CA TRP A 46 -10.06 -15.47 10.00
C TRP A 46 -10.42 -16.94 9.82
N CYS A 47 -11.67 -17.25 9.44
CA CYS A 47 -12.13 -18.61 9.23
C CYS A 47 -11.33 -19.33 8.13
N VAL A 48 -10.99 -18.64 7.04
CA VAL A 48 -10.20 -19.22 5.95
C VAL A 48 -8.77 -19.51 6.41
N LEU A 49 -8.10 -18.59 7.11
CA LEU A 49 -6.73 -18.80 7.60
C LEU A 49 -6.68 -19.94 8.63
N THR A 50 -7.64 -20.02 9.54
CA THR A 50 -7.73 -21.14 10.51
C THR A 50 -7.98 -22.48 9.82
N SER A 51 -8.79 -22.53 8.78
CA SER A 51 -9.03 -23.76 8.00
C SER A 51 -7.79 -24.24 7.24
N LEU A 52 -6.84 -23.34 6.94
CA LEU A 52 -5.57 -23.66 6.29
C LEU A 52 -4.48 -24.14 7.26
N GLY A 53 -4.79 -24.28 8.56
CA GLY A 53 -3.91 -24.88 9.55
C GLY A 53 -3.11 -23.89 10.40
N THR A 54 -3.39 -22.59 10.33
CA THR A 54 -2.78 -21.60 11.24
C THR A 54 -3.52 -21.55 12.56
N ASP A 55 -2.82 -21.25 13.66
CA ASP A 55 -3.42 -21.11 14.99
C ASP A 55 -4.53 -20.05 15.01
N GLY A 56 -5.62 -20.31 15.73
CA GLY A 56 -6.79 -19.44 15.76
C GLY A 56 -6.47 -18.02 16.23
N TYR A 57 -5.54 -17.86 17.18
CA TYR A 57 -5.12 -16.56 17.68
C TYR A 57 -4.27 -15.78 16.67
N THR A 58 -3.26 -16.43 16.12
CA THR A 58 -2.39 -15.81 15.09
C THR A 58 -3.18 -15.47 13.81
N SER A 59 -4.11 -16.35 13.40
CA SER A 59 -5.02 -16.08 12.28
C SER A 59 -5.91 -14.86 12.51
N PHE A 60 -6.40 -14.66 13.74
CA PHE A 60 -7.23 -13.50 14.08
C PHE A 60 -6.42 -12.19 13.99
N ILE A 61 -5.20 -12.18 14.57
CA ILE A 61 -4.31 -11.02 14.51
C ILE A 61 -3.98 -10.70 13.04
N ARG A 62 -3.61 -11.71 12.25
CA ARG A 62 -3.29 -11.55 10.83
C ARG A 62 -4.48 -11.03 10.02
N ALA A 63 -5.68 -11.60 10.22
CA ALA A 63 -6.89 -11.16 9.54
C ALA A 63 -7.23 -9.69 9.85
N SER A 64 -7.15 -9.30 11.11
CA SER A 64 -7.39 -7.91 11.53
C SER A 64 -6.31 -6.95 10.98
N SER A 65 -5.04 -7.38 11.02
CA SER A 65 -3.90 -6.61 10.51
C SER A 65 -3.98 -6.37 8.99
N ILE A 66 -4.34 -7.39 8.20
CA ILE A 66 -4.48 -7.27 6.75
C ILE A 66 -5.56 -6.26 6.37
N LEU A 67 -6.72 -6.30 7.01
CA LEU A 67 -7.83 -5.40 6.69
C LEU A 67 -7.62 -3.98 7.21
N SER A 68 -6.92 -3.82 8.34
CA SER A 68 -6.52 -2.51 8.87
C SER A 68 -5.21 -1.99 8.25
N THR A 69 -4.50 -2.82 7.49
CA THR A 69 -3.15 -2.52 6.95
C THR A 69 -2.19 -2.02 8.03
N SER A 70 -2.22 -2.68 9.20
CA SER A 70 -1.42 -2.24 10.35
C SER A 70 -0.07 -2.93 10.47
N GLY A 71 0.17 -4.00 9.72
CA GLY A 71 1.43 -4.74 9.76
C GLY A 71 1.73 -5.41 11.11
N ILE A 72 0.72 -5.64 11.95
CA ILE A 72 0.92 -6.31 13.22
C ILE A 72 1.09 -7.80 12.96
N SER A 73 2.28 -8.32 13.23
CA SER A 73 2.59 -9.75 13.25
C SER A 73 2.29 -10.33 14.63
N GLY A 74 1.82 -11.57 14.67
CA GLY A 74 1.66 -12.33 15.91
C GLY A 74 3.05 -12.72 16.49
N PRO A 75 3.08 -13.56 17.55
CA PRO A 75 4.31 -14.00 18.20
C PRO A 75 5.23 -14.84 17.29
N GLU A 76 4.75 -15.30 16.16
CA GLU A 76 5.56 -15.99 15.15
C GLU A 76 6.32 -14.97 14.30
N LYS A 77 7.65 -15.13 14.28
CA LYS A 77 8.55 -14.28 13.50
C LYS A 77 8.23 -14.38 11.99
N PHE A 78 8.35 -13.31 11.29
CA PHE A 78 8.47 -12.99 9.87
C PHE A 78 7.98 -13.97 8.79
N GLY A 79 7.91 -15.27 8.97
CA GLY A 79 7.55 -16.24 7.96
C GLY A 79 6.06 -16.58 7.99
N PHE A 80 5.49 -16.87 6.83
CA PHE A 80 4.12 -17.40 6.74
C PHE A 80 4.14 -18.92 7.00
N ASP A 81 4.76 -19.32 8.15
CA ASP A 81 4.84 -20.72 8.53
C ASP A 81 3.44 -21.21 8.95
N GLY A 82 2.84 -22.07 8.14
CA GLY A 82 1.59 -22.75 8.47
C GLY A 82 0.52 -22.70 7.37
N ALA A 83 0.28 -21.60 6.67
CA ALA A 83 -0.79 -21.51 5.66
C ALA A 83 -0.34 -21.82 4.22
N GLY A 84 0.96 -21.91 3.98
CA GLY A 84 1.54 -22.22 2.67
C GLY A 84 1.11 -21.25 1.55
N PHE A 85 1.29 -21.67 0.30
CA PHE A 85 0.97 -20.89 -0.90
C PHE A 85 -0.49 -20.40 -0.93
N PHE A 86 -1.45 -21.24 -0.54
CA PHE A 86 -2.87 -20.84 -0.56
C PHE A 86 -3.20 -19.75 0.46
N GLY A 87 -2.55 -19.76 1.62
CA GLY A 87 -2.71 -18.69 2.61
C GLY A 87 -2.22 -17.34 2.10
N GLU A 88 -1.03 -17.32 1.49
CA GLU A 88 -0.48 -16.12 0.88
C GLU A 88 -1.37 -15.59 -0.27
N LEU A 89 -1.92 -16.48 -1.10
CA LEU A 89 -2.83 -16.11 -2.19
C LEU A 89 -4.12 -15.47 -1.66
N VAL A 90 -4.73 -16.06 -0.63
CA VAL A 90 -5.92 -15.50 0.01
C VAL A 90 -5.62 -14.13 0.59
N MET A 91 -4.49 -13.98 1.29
CA MET A 91 -4.10 -12.67 1.84
C MET A 91 -3.86 -11.64 0.74
N ALA A 92 -3.18 -12.01 -0.36
CA ALA A 92 -2.98 -11.12 -1.50
C ALA A 92 -4.32 -10.61 -2.07
N MET A 93 -5.35 -11.46 -2.15
CA MET A 93 -6.68 -11.03 -2.57
C MET A 93 -7.30 -9.99 -1.62
N PHE A 94 -7.12 -10.15 -0.31
CA PHE A 94 -7.61 -9.15 0.64
C PHE A 94 -6.76 -7.86 0.63
N LEU A 95 -5.46 -7.95 0.39
CA LEU A 95 -4.58 -6.78 0.23
C LEU A 95 -4.95 -5.91 -0.99
N LEU A 96 -5.56 -6.50 -2.04
CA LEU A 96 -6.11 -5.72 -3.15
C LEU A 96 -7.15 -4.69 -2.68
N LEU A 97 -7.87 -4.97 -1.59
CA LEU A 97 -8.83 -4.03 -1.02
C LEU A 97 -8.14 -2.77 -0.47
N ALA A 98 -6.89 -2.89 -0.01
CA ALA A 98 -6.09 -1.77 0.48
C ALA A 98 -5.60 -0.84 -0.65
N LEU A 99 -5.57 -1.30 -1.90
CA LEU A 99 -5.22 -0.48 -3.07
C LEU A 99 -6.44 0.18 -3.73
N THR A 100 -7.66 -0.35 -3.51
CA THR A 100 -8.86 0.10 -4.21
C THR A 100 -9.90 0.68 -3.25
N HIS A 101 -10.05 2.01 -3.22
CA HIS A 101 -11.15 2.64 -2.50
C HIS A 101 -12.52 2.43 -3.19
N ASN A 102 -12.53 2.20 -4.50
CA ASN A 102 -13.74 2.01 -5.28
C ASN A 102 -14.45 0.69 -5.00
N PHE A 103 -13.80 -0.28 -4.38
CA PHE A 103 -14.43 -1.54 -3.99
C PHE A 103 -15.59 -1.29 -3.01
N PHE A 104 -15.35 -0.57 -1.93
CA PHE A 104 -16.39 -0.24 -0.94
C PHE A 104 -17.50 0.65 -1.51
N TYR A 105 -17.15 1.52 -2.47
CA TYR A 105 -18.12 2.34 -3.17
C TYR A 105 -18.96 1.54 -4.18
N SER A 106 -18.37 0.55 -4.83
CA SER A 106 -19.04 -0.32 -5.80
C SER A 106 -20.03 -1.27 -5.15
N LEU A 107 -19.72 -1.80 -3.96
CA LEU A 107 -20.64 -2.63 -3.17
C LEU A 107 -21.95 -1.89 -2.84
N ASN A 108 -21.89 -0.57 -2.67
CA ASN A 108 -23.08 0.25 -2.37
C ASN A 108 -23.89 0.66 -3.62
N LYS A 109 -23.33 0.50 -4.82
CA LYS A 109 -23.99 0.85 -6.10
C LYS A 109 -23.69 -0.22 -7.13
N LYS A 110 -24.43 -1.24 -7.30
CA LYS A 110 -24.39 -2.23 -8.42
C LYS A 110 -23.64 -1.73 -9.70
N LYS A 111 -22.41 -1.21 -9.53
CA LYS A 111 -21.55 -0.73 -10.60
C LYS A 111 -20.65 -1.88 -11.06
N ASN A 112 -20.59 -2.09 -12.37
CA ASN A 112 -19.85 -3.19 -12.99
C ASN A 112 -18.42 -3.30 -12.45
N LEU A 113 -18.02 -4.52 -12.09
CA LEU A 113 -16.65 -4.91 -11.68
C LEU A 113 -15.56 -4.43 -12.66
N LYS A 114 -15.90 -4.29 -13.95
CA LYS A 114 -15.01 -3.72 -14.97
C LYS A 114 -14.48 -2.32 -14.62
N ASN A 115 -15.22 -1.51 -13.87
CA ASN A 115 -14.79 -0.18 -13.48
C ASN A 115 -13.76 -0.18 -12.32
N ILE A 116 -13.64 -1.29 -11.57
CA ILE A 116 -12.64 -1.46 -10.51
C ILE A 116 -11.27 -1.70 -11.14
N LEU A 117 -11.19 -2.54 -12.18
CA LEU A 117 -9.94 -2.81 -12.89
C LEU A 117 -9.42 -1.61 -13.71
N LEU A 118 -10.29 -0.65 -14.02
CA LEU A 118 -9.93 0.59 -14.70
C LEU A 118 -9.46 1.71 -13.75
N ASP A 119 -9.39 1.43 -12.44
CA ASP A 119 -8.91 2.42 -11.49
C ASP A 119 -7.43 2.72 -11.69
N LYS A 120 -7.12 4.01 -11.83
CA LYS A 120 -5.74 4.48 -12.00
C LYS A 120 -4.82 4.08 -10.83
N GLU A 121 -5.36 4.09 -9.60
CA GLU A 121 -4.60 3.70 -8.41
C GLU A 121 -4.19 2.23 -8.46
N LEU A 122 -5.13 1.33 -8.70
CA LEU A 122 -4.88 -0.10 -8.77
C LEU A 122 -3.89 -0.43 -9.90
N ARG A 123 -4.08 0.20 -11.06
CA ARG A 123 -3.18 0.01 -12.21
C ARG A 123 -1.76 0.47 -11.91
N LEU A 124 -1.59 1.64 -11.29
CA LEU A 124 -0.27 2.15 -10.89
C LEU A 124 0.35 1.26 -9.82
N GLY A 125 -0.42 0.88 -8.79
CA GLY A 125 0.07 -0.02 -7.74
C GLY A 125 0.52 -1.37 -8.28
N LEU A 126 -0.26 -2.01 -9.15
CA LEU A 126 0.14 -3.27 -9.77
C LEU A 126 1.34 -3.12 -10.70
N LEU A 127 1.42 -2.02 -11.45
CA LEU A 127 2.57 -1.75 -12.33
C LEU A 127 3.86 -1.58 -11.52
N THR A 128 3.83 -0.84 -10.42
CA THR A 128 5.01 -0.67 -9.55
C THR A 128 5.41 -1.99 -8.90
N VAL A 129 4.45 -2.79 -8.42
CA VAL A 129 4.72 -4.12 -7.85
C VAL A 129 5.35 -5.04 -8.89
N THR A 130 4.78 -5.14 -10.09
CA THR A 130 5.33 -6.02 -11.14
C THR A 130 6.73 -5.58 -11.57
N CYS A 131 6.99 -4.29 -11.70
CA CYS A 131 8.32 -3.77 -12.02
C CYS A 131 9.35 -4.16 -10.95
N ILE A 132 9.01 -3.97 -9.68
CA ILE A 132 9.91 -4.31 -8.56
C ILE A 132 10.08 -5.82 -8.43
N THR A 133 9.03 -6.61 -8.64
CA THR A 133 9.13 -8.07 -8.64
C THR A 133 10.12 -8.56 -9.70
N ILE A 134 10.10 -7.97 -10.90
CA ILE A 134 11.07 -8.31 -11.96
C ILE A 134 12.50 -7.97 -11.52
N ILE A 135 12.71 -6.77 -10.97
CA ILE A 135 14.03 -6.34 -10.50
C ILE A 135 14.56 -7.26 -9.39
N LEU A 136 13.72 -7.58 -8.40
CA LEU A 136 14.07 -8.47 -7.30
C LEU A 136 14.36 -9.89 -7.78
N SER A 137 13.55 -10.42 -8.68
CA SER A 137 13.75 -11.78 -9.22
C SER A 137 15.02 -11.89 -10.06
N LEU A 138 15.34 -10.89 -10.85
CA LEU A 138 16.61 -10.85 -11.58
C LEU A 138 17.81 -10.79 -10.62
N LYS A 139 17.74 -9.99 -9.57
CA LYS A 139 18.79 -9.89 -8.56
C LYS A 139 18.96 -11.21 -7.78
N THR A 140 17.88 -11.80 -7.32
CA THR A 140 17.93 -13.09 -6.59
C THR A 140 18.41 -14.25 -7.47
N MET A 141 18.05 -14.27 -8.75
CA MET A 141 18.57 -15.23 -9.71
C MET A 141 20.08 -15.06 -9.98
N SER A 142 20.56 -13.82 -10.05
CA SER A 142 21.99 -13.52 -10.27
C SER A 142 22.87 -13.88 -9.07
N LEU A 143 22.35 -13.71 -7.84
CA LEU A 143 23.11 -14.04 -6.61
C LEU A 143 23.12 -15.52 -6.29
N ASN A 144 22.07 -16.24 -6.63
CA ASN A 144 21.94 -17.66 -6.34
C ASN A 144 22.40 -18.50 -7.56
N ASN A 145 23.71 -18.80 -7.67
CA ASN A 145 24.20 -19.84 -8.57
C ASN A 145 23.61 -21.23 -8.28
N THR A 146 22.81 -21.36 -7.20
CA THR A 146 22.11 -22.57 -6.77
C THR A 146 20.89 -22.93 -7.64
N PHE A 147 20.54 -22.10 -8.63
CA PHE A 147 19.44 -22.42 -9.58
C PHE A 147 19.66 -23.75 -10.31
N PHE A 148 20.92 -24.19 -10.41
CA PHE A 148 21.29 -25.49 -11.04
C PHE A 148 21.32 -26.67 -10.08
N SER A 149 21.08 -26.46 -8.78
CA SER A 149 21.24 -27.52 -7.76
C SER A 149 19.90 -28.07 -7.22
N PHE A 150 18.76 -27.61 -7.70
CA PHE A 150 17.47 -28.16 -7.32
C PHE A 150 16.98 -29.22 -8.31
N ASP A 151 16.43 -30.31 -7.78
CA ASP A 151 15.85 -31.41 -8.58
C ASP A 151 14.71 -30.93 -9.52
N GLU A 152 14.08 -29.78 -9.21
CA GLU A 152 13.02 -29.15 -10.02
C GLU A 152 13.25 -27.63 -10.17
N PRO A 153 14.09 -27.17 -11.11
CA PRO A 153 14.45 -25.76 -11.25
C PRO A 153 13.26 -24.84 -11.65
N PHE A 154 12.28 -25.38 -12.38
CA PHE A 154 11.13 -24.60 -12.83
C PHE A 154 10.17 -24.24 -11.69
N ILE A 155 9.84 -25.19 -10.81
CA ILE A 155 8.93 -24.97 -9.69
C ILE A 155 9.55 -24.04 -8.65
N SER A 156 10.84 -24.19 -8.37
CA SER A 156 11.58 -23.31 -7.47
C SER A 156 11.63 -21.87 -7.98
N GLY A 157 11.82 -21.68 -9.28
CA GLY A 157 11.77 -20.37 -9.92
C GLY A 157 10.39 -19.68 -9.80
N LEU A 158 9.31 -20.44 -10.02
CA LEU A 158 7.95 -19.90 -9.86
C LEU A 158 7.65 -19.51 -8.41
N ARG A 159 8.07 -20.33 -7.43
CA ARG A 159 7.92 -20.01 -6.01
C ARG A 159 8.67 -18.74 -5.63
N LEU A 160 9.87 -18.55 -6.14
CA LEU A 160 10.68 -17.36 -5.90
C LEU A 160 10.04 -16.09 -6.50
N ILE A 161 9.52 -16.17 -7.72
CA ILE A 161 8.82 -15.06 -8.37
C ILE A 161 7.55 -14.72 -7.56
N TRP A 162 6.80 -15.74 -7.12
CA TRP A 162 5.63 -15.53 -6.26
C TRP A 162 6.02 -14.87 -4.93
N GLY A 163 7.06 -15.35 -4.26
CA GLY A 163 7.54 -14.80 -2.99
C GLY A 163 7.93 -13.31 -3.12
N ASN A 164 8.67 -12.97 -4.16
CA ASN A 164 9.03 -11.59 -4.45
C ASN A 164 7.79 -10.72 -4.77
N PHE A 165 6.83 -11.26 -5.52
CA PHE A 165 5.58 -10.56 -5.85
C PHE A 165 4.74 -10.30 -4.59
N PHE A 166 4.48 -11.32 -3.78
CA PHE A 166 3.70 -11.18 -2.56
C PHE A 166 4.34 -10.19 -1.59
N THR A 167 5.66 -10.30 -1.38
CA THR A 167 6.41 -9.39 -0.50
C THR A 167 6.33 -7.95 -1.00
N ALA A 168 6.64 -7.68 -2.27
CA ALA A 168 6.54 -6.33 -2.84
C ALA A 168 5.09 -5.79 -2.76
N PHE A 169 4.09 -6.65 -2.98
CA PHE A 169 2.68 -6.30 -2.89
C PHE A 169 2.25 -5.97 -1.45
N SER A 170 2.75 -6.71 -0.47
CA SER A 170 2.53 -6.46 0.94
C SER A 170 3.13 -5.12 1.39
N PHE A 171 4.34 -4.79 0.92
CA PHE A 171 5.00 -3.53 1.28
C PHE A 171 4.33 -2.30 0.63
N ILE A 172 3.86 -2.37 -0.60
CA ILE A 172 3.14 -1.24 -1.23
C ILE A 172 1.77 -1.00 -0.58
N THR A 173 1.16 -2.04 -0.01
CA THR A 173 -0.08 -1.90 0.78
C THR A 173 0.18 -1.48 2.22
N THR A 174 1.45 -1.25 2.58
CA THR A 174 1.94 -0.85 3.92
C THR A 174 1.62 -1.87 5.02
N ASN A 175 1.51 -3.15 4.66
CA ASN A 175 1.31 -4.23 5.62
C ASN A 175 2.65 -4.88 6.05
N GLY A 176 3.58 -5.08 5.10
CA GLY A 176 4.94 -5.50 5.37
C GLY A 176 5.14 -7.00 5.62
N TYR A 177 4.17 -7.85 5.32
CA TYR A 177 4.35 -9.30 5.43
C TYR A 177 5.33 -9.81 4.38
N VAL A 178 6.21 -10.71 4.81
CA VAL A 178 7.20 -11.37 3.97
C VAL A 178 6.73 -12.79 3.63
N SER A 179 6.85 -13.19 2.37
CA SER A 179 6.49 -14.56 1.94
C SER A 179 7.48 -15.58 2.44
N SER A 180 7.00 -16.78 2.76
CA SER A 180 7.87 -17.95 3.06
C SER A 180 8.76 -18.35 1.89
N TYR A 181 8.36 -18.00 0.66
CA TYR A 181 9.10 -18.29 -0.57
C TYR A 181 10.02 -17.13 -1.00
N TRP A 182 10.19 -16.13 -0.18
CA TRP A 182 11.05 -14.99 -0.50
C TRP A 182 12.54 -15.38 -0.48
N GLY A 183 13.22 -15.20 -1.61
CA GLY A 183 14.62 -15.59 -1.75
C GLY A 183 15.62 -14.75 -0.95
N GLY A 184 15.20 -13.62 -0.39
CA GLY A 184 16.03 -12.77 0.47
C GLY A 184 16.11 -13.24 1.93
N ALA A 185 15.32 -14.26 2.32
CA ALA A 185 15.38 -14.86 3.66
C ALA A 185 16.63 -15.76 3.85
N LEU A 186 17.46 -15.95 2.81
CA LEU A 186 18.70 -16.69 2.91
C LEU A 186 19.75 -15.84 3.65
N PRO A 187 20.39 -16.38 4.72
CA PRO A 187 21.36 -15.64 5.57
C PRO A 187 22.64 -15.20 4.84
N SER A 188 22.79 -15.53 3.57
CA SER A 188 23.96 -15.20 2.74
C SER A 188 23.82 -13.95 1.88
N VAL A 189 22.66 -13.27 1.91
CA VAL A 189 22.44 -12.08 1.10
C VAL A 189 22.53 -10.84 1.98
N ASP A 190 23.58 -10.03 1.77
CA ASP A 190 23.67 -8.68 2.38
C ASP A 190 22.44 -7.86 1.98
N LEU A 191 21.54 -7.70 2.92
CA LEU A 191 20.18 -7.17 2.75
C LEU A 191 20.06 -5.63 2.64
N PRO A 192 21.07 -4.77 2.96
CA PRO A 192 20.86 -3.33 3.04
C PRO A 192 20.31 -2.73 1.74
N HIS A 193 20.73 -3.25 0.57
CA HIS A 193 20.28 -2.73 -0.72
C HIS A 193 18.83 -3.11 -1.05
N ILE A 194 18.34 -4.26 -0.60
CA ILE A 194 16.97 -4.72 -0.84
C ILE A 194 16.01 -3.98 0.09
N THR A 195 16.42 -3.74 1.32
CA THR A 195 15.64 -3.01 2.32
C THR A 195 15.29 -1.59 1.86
N ILE A 196 16.23 -0.89 1.20
CA ILE A 196 15.99 0.46 0.64
C ILE A 196 14.83 0.43 -0.38
N ILE A 197 14.73 -0.61 -1.21
CA ILE A 197 13.63 -0.77 -2.17
C ILE A 197 12.29 -0.91 -1.44
N PHE A 198 12.25 -1.72 -0.38
CA PHE A 198 11.04 -1.90 0.41
C PHE A 198 10.67 -0.66 1.21
N LEU A 199 11.64 0.08 1.76
CA LEU A 199 11.43 1.39 2.37
C LEU A 199 10.79 2.38 1.36
N GLY A 200 11.30 2.41 0.14
CA GLY A 200 10.71 3.20 -0.94
C GLY A 200 9.27 2.78 -1.25
N LEU A 201 8.96 1.47 -1.28
CA LEU A 201 7.60 0.98 -1.48
C LEU A 201 6.65 1.43 -0.37
N CYS A 202 7.08 1.36 0.89
CA CYS A 202 6.28 1.83 2.03
C CYS A 202 5.98 3.32 1.95
N LEU A 203 6.99 4.13 1.57
CA LEU A 203 6.83 5.58 1.42
C LEU A 203 5.78 5.93 0.36
N PHE A 204 5.80 5.26 -0.78
CA PHE A 204 4.94 5.53 -1.94
C PHE A 204 3.72 4.60 -2.02
N GLY A 205 3.33 3.98 -0.91
CA GLY A 205 2.27 2.99 -0.88
C GLY A 205 0.88 3.53 -0.57
N GLY A 206 -0.06 2.61 -0.65
CA GLY A 206 -1.45 2.78 -0.23
C GLY A 206 -2.37 3.50 -1.20
N GLY A 207 -3.61 3.04 -1.28
CA GLY A 207 -4.70 3.69 -2.03
C GLY A 207 -5.30 4.88 -1.29
N LEU A 208 -5.92 5.80 -2.02
CA LEU A 208 -6.63 6.93 -1.42
C LEU A 208 -7.87 6.43 -0.65
N ALA A 209 -8.09 6.99 0.54
CA ALA A 209 -9.20 6.60 1.43
C ALA A 209 -9.15 5.13 1.91
N THR A 210 -7.97 4.52 1.92
CA THR A 210 -7.69 3.26 2.59
C THR A 210 -6.94 3.50 3.90
N THR A 211 -6.87 2.47 4.75
CA THR A 211 -6.15 2.50 6.03
C THR A 211 -4.63 2.52 5.88
N ALA A 212 -4.11 2.14 4.69
CA ALA A 212 -2.69 2.11 4.39
C ALA A 212 -1.99 3.45 4.70
N GLY A 213 -0.77 3.40 5.19
CA GLY A 213 0.07 4.57 5.48
C GLY A 213 0.71 5.21 4.25
N GLY A 214 1.76 6.00 4.45
CA GLY A 214 2.58 6.59 3.39
C GLY A 214 1.91 7.65 2.52
N ILE A 215 2.62 8.04 1.45
CA ILE A 215 2.13 8.98 0.44
C ILE A 215 1.24 8.22 -0.53
N LYS A 216 -0.03 8.60 -0.59
CA LYS A 216 -1.02 7.88 -1.40
C LYS A 216 -0.67 7.90 -2.88
N LEU A 217 -0.78 6.73 -3.55
CA LEU A 217 -0.46 6.54 -4.97
C LEU A 217 -1.15 7.57 -5.89
N LEU A 218 -2.41 7.90 -5.61
CA LEU A 218 -3.14 8.89 -6.40
C LEU A 218 -2.53 10.30 -6.29
N ARG A 219 -2.01 10.68 -5.12
CA ARG A 219 -1.35 12.00 -4.97
C ARG A 219 -0.07 12.06 -5.78
N ILE A 220 0.72 10.99 -5.78
CA ILE A 220 1.92 10.87 -6.60
C ILE A 220 1.58 10.95 -8.09
N SER A 221 0.53 10.26 -8.52
CA SER A 221 0.09 10.31 -9.91
C SER A 221 -0.36 11.71 -10.36
N VAL A 222 -1.02 12.46 -9.46
CA VAL A 222 -1.41 13.85 -9.72
C VAL A 222 -0.18 14.76 -9.82
N LEU A 223 0.80 14.61 -8.92
CA LEU A 223 2.05 15.37 -8.97
C LEU A 223 2.87 15.05 -10.23
N PHE A 224 2.97 13.77 -10.59
CA PHE A 224 3.66 13.34 -11.81
C PHE A 224 2.97 13.89 -13.08
N SER A 225 1.64 13.87 -13.11
CA SER A 225 0.87 14.46 -14.21
C SER A 225 1.07 15.98 -14.29
N ALA A 226 1.16 16.67 -13.15
CA ALA A 226 1.46 18.10 -13.10
C ALA A 226 2.86 18.39 -13.65
N PHE A 227 3.85 17.64 -13.19
CA PHE A 227 5.23 17.75 -13.68
C PHE A 227 5.31 17.52 -15.20
N SER A 228 4.68 16.47 -15.72
CA SER A 228 4.64 16.19 -17.15
C SER A 228 3.96 17.31 -17.96
N ASN A 229 2.90 17.90 -17.42
CA ASN A 229 2.22 19.02 -18.08
C ASN A 229 3.08 20.30 -18.09
N GLU A 230 3.79 20.60 -17.01
CA GLU A 230 4.68 21.76 -16.95
C GLU A 230 5.89 21.60 -17.88
N THR A 231 6.50 20.40 -17.90
CA THR A 231 7.59 20.12 -18.87
C THR A 231 7.10 20.19 -20.31
N GLY A 232 5.86 19.73 -20.60
CA GLY A 232 5.25 19.87 -21.92
C GLY A 232 5.05 21.33 -22.35
N LYS A 233 4.66 22.22 -21.44
CA LYS A 233 4.55 23.68 -21.72
C LYS A 233 5.91 24.33 -22.00
N LEU A 234 6.95 23.87 -21.31
CA LEU A 234 8.32 24.37 -21.56
C LEU A 234 8.83 23.95 -22.93
N LEU A 235 8.50 22.75 -23.38
CA LEU A 235 8.91 22.25 -24.71
C LEU A 235 8.06 22.82 -25.84
N HIS A 236 6.78 23.08 -25.60
CA HIS A 236 5.83 23.59 -26.58
C HIS A 236 5.03 24.78 -26.04
N PRO A 237 5.62 26.00 -25.98
CA PRO A 237 4.98 27.16 -25.35
C PRO A 237 3.72 27.64 -26.08
N SER A 238 3.54 27.26 -27.34
CA SER A 238 2.36 27.61 -28.16
C SER A 238 1.19 26.65 -28.00
N SER A 239 1.30 25.60 -27.17
CA SER A 239 0.20 24.66 -26.94
C SER A 239 -0.91 25.28 -26.08
N ILE A 240 -2.13 25.38 -26.65
CA ILE A 240 -3.31 25.87 -25.92
C ILE A 240 -3.80 24.76 -25.01
N ALA A 241 -3.66 24.97 -23.69
CA ALA A 241 -4.21 24.05 -22.70
C ALA A 241 -5.74 24.06 -22.74
N GLY A 242 -6.35 22.86 -22.80
CA GLY A 242 -7.81 22.71 -22.90
C GLY A 242 -8.59 23.31 -21.73
N SER A 243 -9.87 23.47 -21.94
CA SER A 243 -10.99 23.98 -21.11
C SER A 243 -10.67 24.43 -19.66
N SER A 244 -10.81 25.70 -19.40
CA SER A 244 -10.53 26.40 -18.14
C SER A 244 -11.20 25.82 -16.86
N PHE A 245 -12.33 25.14 -16.98
CA PHE A 245 -13.05 24.54 -15.85
C PHE A 245 -12.37 23.31 -15.26
N ASN A 246 -11.77 22.49 -16.12
CA ASN A 246 -11.01 21.31 -15.69
C ASN A 246 -9.66 21.71 -15.08
N LEU A 247 -9.04 22.79 -15.57
CA LEU A 247 -7.77 23.29 -15.08
C LEU A 247 -7.84 23.74 -13.62
N ARG A 248 -8.82 24.53 -13.24
CA ARG A 248 -8.97 25.03 -11.86
C ARG A 248 -9.18 23.92 -10.84
N LYS A 249 -9.93 22.87 -11.19
CA LYS A 249 -10.12 21.70 -10.33
C LYS A 249 -8.83 20.87 -10.22
N LEU A 250 -8.07 20.81 -11.29
CA LEU A 250 -6.76 20.12 -11.32
C LEU A 250 -5.74 20.88 -10.45
N GLU A 251 -5.67 22.22 -10.56
CA GLU A 251 -4.76 23.07 -9.78
C GLU A 251 -4.99 22.91 -8.27
N ILE A 252 -6.24 22.94 -7.80
CA ILE A 252 -6.56 22.71 -6.38
C ILE A 252 -6.12 21.30 -5.94
N SER A 253 -6.31 20.32 -6.79
CA SER A 253 -5.90 18.93 -6.50
C SER A 253 -4.37 18.80 -6.43
N ILE A 254 -3.64 19.47 -7.31
CA ILE A 254 -2.17 19.52 -7.34
C ILE A 254 -1.64 20.21 -6.09
N PHE A 255 -2.19 21.40 -5.76
CA PHE A 255 -1.78 22.13 -4.57
C PHE A 255 -1.96 21.33 -3.28
N MET A 256 -3.11 20.68 -3.12
CA MET A 256 -3.36 19.82 -1.96
C MET A 256 -2.39 18.61 -1.93
N ALA A 257 -2.12 17.98 -3.08
CA ALA A 257 -1.17 16.87 -3.15
C ALA A 257 0.23 17.32 -2.75
N TRP A 258 0.67 18.49 -3.20
CA TRP A 258 1.96 19.09 -2.87
C TRP A 258 2.09 19.41 -1.38
N VAL A 259 1.10 20.05 -0.79
CA VAL A 259 1.09 20.37 0.66
C VAL A 259 1.23 19.10 1.50
N PHE A 260 0.45 18.05 1.19
CA PHE A 260 0.55 16.80 1.92
C PHE A 260 1.89 16.10 1.74
N PHE A 261 2.48 16.18 0.54
CA PHE A 261 3.80 15.62 0.26
C PHE A 261 4.89 16.33 1.09
N MET A 262 4.88 17.67 1.11
CA MET A 262 5.82 18.46 1.91
C MET A 262 5.66 18.22 3.41
N LEU A 263 4.42 18.16 3.89
CA LEU A 263 4.13 17.89 5.29
C LEU A 263 4.64 16.50 5.70
N PHE A 264 4.52 15.50 4.83
CA PHE A 264 5.03 14.17 5.09
C PHE A 264 6.56 14.17 5.18
N ILE A 265 7.27 14.84 4.26
CA ILE A 265 8.75 14.95 4.30
C ILE A 265 9.21 15.68 5.57
N VAL A 266 8.54 16.78 5.93
CA VAL A 266 8.87 17.52 7.16
C VAL A 266 8.63 16.66 8.40
N SER A 267 7.54 15.91 8.47
CA SER A 267 7.29 15.00 9.60
C SER A 267 8.32 13.88 9.69
N LEU A 268 8.75 13.33 8.54
CA LEU A 268 9.82 12.33 8.47
C LEU A 268 11.13 12.89 8.99
N ALA A 269 11.54 14.06 8.49
CA ALA A 269 12.79 14.71 8.93
C ALA A 269 12.77 15.04 10.43
N LEU A 270 11.66 15.57 10.94
CA LEU A 270 11.53 15.94 12.34
C LEU A 270 11.62 14.71 13.26
N MET A 271 10.91 13.62 12.92
CA MET A 271 10.94 12.39 13.71
C MET A 271 12.31 11.71 13.67
N THR A 272 13.01 11.67 12.51
CA THR A 272 14.37 11.13 12.44
C THR A 272 15.34 11.93 13.30
N ILE A 273 15.25 13.26 13.32
CA ILE A 273 16.10 14.10 14.19
C ILE A 273 15.82 13.80 15.66
N ILE A 274 14.55 13.69 16.06
CA ILE A 274 14.18 13.39 17.45
C ILE A 274 14.76 12.04 17.87
N LEU A 275 14.62 10.98 17.06
CA LEU A 275 15.16 9.66 17.37
C LEU A 275 16.69 9.67 17.42
N ALA A 276 17.36 10.39 16.52
CA ALA A 276 18.81 10.54 16.54
C ALA A 276 19.31 11.25 17.82
N MET A 277 18.54 12.20 18.38
CA MET A 277 18.87 12.83 19.66
C MET A 277 18.83 11.86 20.86
N PHE A 278 18.10 10.76 20.77
CA PHE A 278 18.11 9.68 21.78
C PHE A 278 19.27 8.70 21.62
N GLY A 279 20.19 8.96 20.68
CA GLY A 279 21.42 8.15 20.50
C GLY A 279 21.26 6.98 19.52
N ILE A 280 20.13 6.91 18.80
CA ILE A 280 19.91 5.91 17.74
C ILE A 280 20.71 6.32 16.50
N SER A 281 21.31 5.36 15.77
CA SER A 281 22.03 5.66 14.53
C SER A 281 21.08 6.28 13.49
N PHE A 282 21.61 7.12 12.60
CA PHE A 282 20.77 7.79 11.58
C PHE A 282 20.01 6.80 10.69
N GLU A 283 20.66 5.70 10.30
CA GLU A 283 20.04 4.67 9.46
C GLU A 283 18.88 3.99 10.18
N GLU A 284 19.06 3.56 11.42
CA GLU A 284 18.01 2.96 12.25
C GLU A 284 16.88 3.96 12.52
N ALA A 285 17.21 5.20 12.86
CA ALA A 285 16.23 6.26 13.10
C ALA A 285 15.36 6.52 11.87
N LEU A 286 15.95 6.48 10.68
CA LEU A 286 15.24 6.65 9.41
C LEU A 286 14.29 5.47 9.14
N VAL A 287 14.74 4.23 9.35
CA VAL A 287 13.91 3.02 9.19
C VAL A 287 12.73 3.04 10.17
N LEU A 288 13.01 3.30 11.45
CA LEU A 288 11.99 3.40 12.49
C LEU A 288 10.95 4.48 12.19
N THR A 289 11.41 5.64 11.72
CA THR A 289 10.52 6.75 11.35
C THR A 289 9.62 6.37 10.19
N ILE A 290 10.16 5.75 9.14
CA ILE A 290 9.38 5.29 8.01
C ILE A 290 8.38 4.23 8.46
N ALA A 291 8.80 3.23 9.24
CA ALA A 291 7.93 2.18 9.76
C ALA A 291 6.74 2.75 10.54
N CYS A 292 6.99 3.73 11.44
CA CYS A 292 5.95 4.38 12.22
C CYS A 292 4.99 5.21 11.35
N LEU A 293 5.50 6.05 10.44
CA LEU A 293 4.68 6.92 9.60
C LEU A 293 3.89 6.15 8.54
N THR A 294 4.40 5.00 8.08
CA THR A 294 3.73 4.16 7.09
C THR A 294 2.94 3.01 7.70
N THR A 295 3.02 2.83 9.03
CA THR A 295 2.38 1.72 9.77
C THR A 295 2.88 0.33 9.34
N THR A 296 4.14 0.23 8.90
CA THR A 296 4.74 -1.00 8.37
C THR A 296 5.75 -1.56 9.39
N GLY A 297 5.24 -2.10 10.53
CA GLY A 297 6.08 -2.64 11.61
C GLY A 297 7.11 -3.68 11.18
N PRO A 298 6.75 -4.68 10.34
CA PRO A 298 7.66 -5.78 9.99
C PRO A 298 8.95 -5.37 9.28
N ILE A 299 9.04 -4.17 8.71
CA ILE A 299 10.28 -3.67 8.09
C ILE A 299 11.42 -3.50 9.11
N ILE A 300 11.09 -3.24 10.38
CA ILE A 300 12.06 -3.07 11.47
C ILE A 300 12.80 -4.38 11.72
N GLU A 301 12.04 -5.46 11.81
CA GLU A 301 12.59 -6.80 12.01
C GLU A 301 13.42 -7.26 10.79
N MET A 302 13.04 -6.84 9.58
CA MET A 302 13.77 -7.15 8.35
C MET A 302 15.15 -6.50 8.30
N VAL A 303 15.32 -5.36 8.97
CA VAL A 303 16.61 -4.65 9.11
C VAL A 303 17.44 -5.21 10.27
N GLY A 304 16.82 -5.98 11.18
CA GLY A 304 17.49 -6.54 12.36
C GLY A 304 17.71 -5.51 13.47
N ILE A 305 16.86 -4.50 13.53
CA ILE A 305 16.86 -3.54 14.65
C ILE A 305 16.07 -4.18 15.80
N GLU A 306 16.74 -4.47 16.91
CA GLU A 306 16.16 -5.00 18.14
C GLU A 306 15.65 -3.90 19.08
#